data_23f5c29c4703130706d66e17eb388862
#
_entry.id   23f5c29c4703130706d66e17eb388862
#
_cell.length_a   1.000
_cell.length_b   1.000
_cell.length_c   1.000
_cell.angle_alpha   90.00
_cell.angle_beta   90.00
_cell.angle_gamma   90.00
#
_symmetry.space_group_name_H-M   'P 1'
#
loop_
_entity.id
_entity.type
_entity.pdbx_description
1 polymer ?
#
loop_
_entity_poly.entity_id
_entity_poly.type
_entity_poly.pdbx_seq_one_letter_code
_entity_poly.pdbx_strand_id
1 'polypeptide(L)'
;MTNEFTRMTCLVVALCVAMSMAAAPAAKKPAKPLPQPTFDSVVYGAHPMQKMDVWLPEKGAPTPAIIFVHGGGFRNGDRKDPRLGERIPKCRAARVALISVEYRLLKDAGDVKPPVRVCMDDVTAAIRFVRSKAKEWNLDLSRIGLTGSSAGAHAVLYASLTGDNEFGIRAVYTQYPQTSIDPKEMREWIPNSKYGANLFGYPDFQTWLDHRDEVLPWIEKFSPAGLLRRCTPSRAPAFVHDGPAAPKPGELAKDPTHSGTFRVKFSEICAARGISCRFGHHDAFIALLTQDSSKTGKEGK
;
A
#
# COMPACT_ATOMS: atom_id res chain seq x y z
N MET A 1 79.76 -8.95 50.45
CA MET A 1 79.77 -7.48 50.46
C MET A 1 79.63 -7.04 49.04
N THR A 2 78.51 -6.68 48.56
CA THR A 2 78.21 -5.71 47.52
C THR A 2 76.70 -5.83 47.19
N ASN A 3 76.04 -4.75 47.55
CA ASN A 3 74.62 -4.50 47.24
C ASN A 3 74.39 -4.26 45.77
N GLU A 4 73.51 -4.98 45.14
CA GLU A 4 72.93 -4.59 43.86
C GLU A 4 71.47 -4.18 43.98
N PHE A 5 71.22 -2.90 43.81
CA PHE A 5 69.90 -2.28 43.73
C PHE A 5 69.28 -2.58 42.41
N THR A 6 68.29 -3.43 42.43
CA THR A 6 67.46 -3.66 41.25
C THR A 6 66.47 -2.50 41.00
N ARG A 7 66.65 -1.71 39.99
CA ARG A 7 65.68 -0.67 39.55
C ARG A 7 64.47 -1.32 38.84
N MET A 8 63.37 -1.22 39.51
CA MET A 8 62.08 -1.64 38.98
C MET A 8 61.51 -0.49 38.15
N THR A 9 61.53 -0.64 36.81
CA THR A 9 60.96 0.32 35.88
C THR A 9 59.47 0.05 35.73
N CYS A 10 58.62 0.91 36.32
CA CYS A 10 57.16 0.87 36.08
C CYS A 10 56.84 1.35 34.68
N LEU A 11 56.41 0.43 33.83
CA LEU A 11 55.85 0.76 32.52
C LEU A 11 54.34 1.08 32.70
N VAL A 12 53.98 2.37 32.63
CA VAL A 12 52.57 2.82 32.62
C VAL A 12 52.07 2.67 31.18
N VAL A 13 51.29 1.64 30.95
CA VAL A 13 50.54 1.48 29.69
C VAL A 13 49.28 2.33 29.78
N ALA A 14 49.29 3.49 29.15
CA ALA A 14 48.08 4.31 28.97
C ALA A 14 47.19 3.68 27.91
N LEU A 15 46.10 3.02 28.37
CA LEU A 15 45.05 2.48 27.50
C LEU A 15 44.15 3.63 27.08
N CYS A 16 44.38 4.21 25.88
CA CYS A 16 43.46 5.15 25.27
C CYS A 16 42.22 4.40 24.79
N VAL A 17 41.16 4.40 25.59
CA VAL A 17 39.83 3.99 25.16
C VAL A 17 39.24 5.10 24.30
N ALA A 18 39.34 4.94 22.99
CA ALA A 18 38.62 5.78 22.04
C ALA A 18 37.11 5.43 22.12
N MET A 19 36.37 6.18 22.92
CA MET A 19 34.88 6.15 22.85
C MET A 19 34.46 6.68 21.51
N SER A 20 34.10 5.76 20.60
CA SER A 20 33.38 6.09 19.39
C SER A 20 32.02 6.63 19.79
N MET A 21 31.86 7.95 19.78
CA MET A 21 30.54 8.58 19.89
C MET A 21 29.79 8.27 18.60
N ALA A 22 28.98 7.21 18.61
CA ALA A 22 28.01 7.00 17.58
C ALA A 22 27.09 8.23 17.52
N ALA A 23 27.13 8.97 16.41
CA ALA A 23 26.28 10.11 16.19
C ALA A 23 24.82 9.65 16.33
N ALA A 24 24.08 10.28 17.22
CA ALA A 24 22.65 10.05 17.36
C ALA A 24 21.98 10.27 15.99
N PRO A 25 21.02 9.40 15.58
CA PRO A 25 20.33 9.58 14.31
C PRO A 25 19.68 10.96 14.30
N ALA A 26 19.97 11.74 13.24
CA ALA A 26 19.45 13.09 13.08
C ALA A 26 17.92 13.07 13.23
N ALA A 27 17.40 13.86 14.14
CA ALA A 27 15.96 13.99 14.37
C ALA A 27 15.28 14.33 13.04
N LYS A 28 14.34 13.49 12.60
CA LYS A 28 13.55 13.75 11.40
C LYS A 28 12.86 15.11 11.57
N LYS A 29 13.08 16.02 10.60
CA LYS A 29 12.34 17.29 10.57
C LYS A 29 10.85 17.01 10.73
N PRO A 30 10.13 17.76 11.59
CA PRO A 30 8.69 17.59 11.73
C PRO A 30 8.03 17.71 10.37
N ALA A 31 7.17 16.76 10.03
CA ALA A 31 6.43 16.79 8.78
C ALA A 31 5.58 18.06 8.73
N LYS A 32 5.54 18.75 7.58
CA LYS A 32 4.64 19.88 7.39
C LYS A 32 3.20 19.43 7.65
N PRO A 33 2.39 20.23 8.38
CA PRO A 33 0.99 19.88 8.58
C PRO A 33 0.28 19.75 7.22
N LEU A 34 -0.62 18.76 7.13
CA LEU A 34 -1.43 18.58 5.93
C LEU A 34 -2.37 19.76 5.73
N PRO A 35 -2.70 20.13 4.47
CA PRO A 35 -3.76 21.09 4.21
C PRO A 35 -5.06 20.68 4.92
N GLN A 36 -5.83 21.65 5.41
CA GLN A 36 -7.11 21.37 6.07
C GLN A 36 -8.06 20.63 5.09
N PRO A 37 -8.70 19.54 5.53
CA PRO A 37 -9.70 18.85 4.73
C PRO A 37 -11.00 19.68 4.64
N THR A 38 -11.79 19.43 3.61
CA THR A 38 -13.16 19.96 3.49
C THR A 38 -14.07 19.36 4.57
N PHE A 39 -13.90 18.07 4.84
CA PHE A 39 -14.54 17.35 5.93
C PHE A 39 -13.51 16.53 6.69
N ASP A 40 -13.35 16.79 7.97
CA ASP A 40 -12.45 16.09 8.88
C ASP A 40 -13.20 14.97 9.61
N SER A 41 -12.55 13.81 9.74
CA SER A 41 -13.02 12.70 10.59
C SER A 41 -14.46 12.22 10.29
N VAL A 42 -14.84 12.20 9.01
CA VAL A 42 -16.15 11.68 8.58
C VAL A 42 -16.25 10.19 8.93
N VAL A 43 -17.23 9.84 9.75
CA VAL A 43 -17.46 8.46 10.20
C VAL A 43 -18.20 7.67 9.12
N TYR A 44 -17.67 6.48 8.75
CA TYR A 44 -18.29 5.58 7.77
C TYR A 44 -18.72 4.23 8.35
N GLY A 45 -18.50 4.00 9.66
CA GLY A 45 -18.89 2.78 10.36
C GLY A 45 -18.87 2.97 11.87
N ALA A 46 -19.21 1.92 12.62
CA ALA A 46 -19.38 1.97 14.08
C ALA A 46 -18.06 1.98 14.88
N HIS A 47 -16.97 1.49 14.27
CA HIS A 47 -15.68 1.41 14.98
C HIS A 47 -14.94 2.76 14.94
N PRO A 48 -14.24 3.17 16.03
CA PRO A 48 -13.52 4.46 16.08
C PRO A 48 -12.48 4.67 14.96
N MET A 49 -11.94 3.60 14.40
CA MET A 49 -11.04 3.65 13.25
C MET A 49 -11.77 3.81 11.91
N GLN A 50 -13.09 3.63 11.84
CA GLN A 50 -13.87 3.73 10.61
C GLN A 50 -14.24 5.19 10.31
N LYS A 51 -13.24 5.99 9.94
CA LYS A 51 -13.38 7.41 9.57
C LYS A 51 -12.46 7.79 8.42
N MET A 52 -12.72 8.92 7.80
CA MET A 52 -11.96 9.43 6.67
C MET A 52 -11.87 10.94 6.69
N ASP A 53 -10.82 11.49 6.06
CA ASP A 53 -10.67 12.92 5.79
C ASP A 53 -10.90 13.15 4.30
N VAL A 54 -11.60 14.24 3.94
CA VAL A 54 -12.05 14.50 2.59
C VAL A 54 -11.60 15.88 2.13
N TRP A 55 -10.91 15.97 1.01
CA TRP A 55 -10.55 17.21 0.32
C TRP A 55 -11.28 17.26 -1.01
N LEU A 56 -12.26 18.17 -1.09
CA LEU A 56 -13.00 18.43 -2.32
C LEU A 56 -12.35 19.57 -3.09
N PRO A 57 -12.36 19.55 -4.42
CA PRO A 57 -12.02 20.73 -5.22
C PRO A 57 -13.12 21.78 -5.11
N GLU A 58 -12.86 22.97 -5.64
CA GLU A 58 -13.86 24.03 -5.72
C GLU A 58 -15.11 23.55 -6.51
N LYS A 59 -16.28 24.16 -6.20
CA LYS A 59 -17.56 23.82 -6.84
C LYS A 59 -17.47 23.91 -8.37
N GLY A 60 -18.19 23.04 -9.06
CA GLY A 60 -18.20 22.94 -10.52
C GLY A 60 -18.88 21.68 -11.01
N ALA A 61 -18.46 21.16 -12.17
CA ALA A 61 -18.93 19.87 -12.70
C ALA A 61 -18.55 18.70 -11.75
N PRO A 62 -19.28 17.58 -11.79
CA PRO A 62 -18.93 16.39 -11.02
C PRO A 62 -17.47 15.99 -11.23
N THR A 63 -16.77 15.72 -10.13
CA THR A 63 -15.32 15.57 -10.10
C THR A 63 -14.91 14.11 -9.94
N PRO A 64 -13.80 13.67 -10.56
CA PRO A 64 -13.19 12.40 -10.23
C PRO A 64 -12.82 12.34 -8.75
N ALA A 65 -12.76 11.14 -8.18
CA ALA A 65 -12.31 10.98 -6.80
C ALA A 65 -11.21 9.92 -6.67
N ILE A 66 -10.26 10.18 -5.80
CA ILE A 66 -9.20 9.26 -5.40
C ILE A 66 -9.42 8.89 -3.94
N ILE A 67 -9.52 7.58 -3.66
CA ILE A 67 -9.57 7.05 -2.31
C ILE A 67 -8.18 6.51 -1.98
N PHE A 68 -7.54 7.11 -0.97
CA PHE A 68 -6.23 6.74 -0.47
C PHE A 68 -6.35 5.84 0.75
N VAL A 69 -5.59 4.73 0.75
CA VAL A 69 -5.48 3.77 1.86
C VAL A 69 -4.02 3.71 2.30
N HIS A 70 -3.77 4.02 3.57
CA HIS A 70 -2.41 4.06 4.11
C HIS A 70 -1.78 2.68 4.24
N GLY A 71 -0.44 2.64 4.26
CA GLY A 71 0.35 1.43 4.53
C GLY A 71 0.54 1.15 6.02
N GLY A 72 1.61 0.41 6.34
CA GLY A 72 1.96 0.09 7.73
C GLY A 72 1.78 -1.38 8.10
N GLY A 73 1.78 -2.30 7.13
CA GLY A 73 1.70 -3.75 7.35
C GLY A 73 0.39 -4.20 8.01
N PHE A 74 -0.67 -3.41 7.90
CA PHE A 74 -1.94 -3.58 8.62
C PHE A 74 -1.78 -3.56 10.15
N ARG A 75 -0.66 -3.06 10.68
CA ARG A 75 -0.35 -2.98 12.11
C ARG A 75 -0.22 -1.57 12.63
N ASN A 76 0.05 -0.61 11.76
CA ASN A 76 0.19 0.80 12.09
C ASN A 76 -0.13 1.69 10.87
N GLY A 77 0.09 2.99 11.00
CA GLY A 77 -0.28 3.99 10.01
C GLY A 77 -1.60 4.66 10.36
N ASP A 78 -1.91 5.71 9.67
CA ASP A 78 -3.18 6.42 9.79
C ASP A 78 -3.50 7.24 8.52
N ARG A 79 -4.71 7.79 8.47
CA ARG A 79 -5.21 8.59 7.35
C ARG A 79 -4.49 9.93 7.16
N LYS A 80 -3.64 10.36 8.11
CA LYS A 80 -2.81 11.58 8.02
C LYS A 80 -1.40 11.28 7.47
N ASP A 81 -1.30 10.30 6.60
CA ASP A 81 -0.05 9.88 5.97
C ASP A 81 0.72 11.08 5.36
N PRO A 82 2.02 11.25 5.66
CA PRO A 82 2.81 12.38 5.16
C PRO A 82 2.84 12.53 3.63
N ARG A 83 2.66 11.43 2.89
CA ARG A 83 2.59 11.44 1.41
C ARG A 83 1.42 12.26 0.87
N LEU A 84 0.40 12.49 1.68
CA LEU A 84 -0.73 13.35 1.33
C LEU A 84 -0.31 14.82 1.16
N GLY A 85 0.76 15.26 1.81
CA GLY A 85 1.28 16.62 1.67
C GLY A 85 1.60 17.02 0.23
N GLU A 86 2.06 16.07 -0.59
CA GLU A 86 2.31 16.28 -2.03
C GLU A 86 1.09 15.93 -2.89
N ARG A 87 0.28 14.98 -2.46
CA ARG A 87 -0.88 14.50 -3.25
C ARG A 87 -2.06 15.46 -3.22
N ILE A 88 -2.36 16.07 -2.07
CA ILE A 88 -3.50 16.99 -1.93
C ILE A 88 -3.38 18.18 -2.90
N PRO A 89 -2.24 18.91 -2.98
CA PRO A 89 -2.08 19.99 -3.95
C PRO A 89 -2.24 19.53 -5.41
N LYS A 90 -1.68 18.39 -5.77
CA LYS A 90 -1.78 17.82 -7.13
C LYS A 90 -3.23 17.47 -7.49
N CYS A 91 -3.94 16.81 -6.58
CA CYS A 91 -5.35 16.47 -6.77
C CYS A 91 -6.21 17.73 -6.90
N ARG A 92 -5.97 18.74 -6.04
CA ARG A 92 -6.68 20.02 -6.11
C ARG A 92 -6.45 20.73 -7.44
N ALA A 93 -5.20 20.81 -7.92
CA ALA A 93 -4.86 21.41 -9.21
C ALA A 93 -5.53 20.67 -10.38
N ALA A 94 -5.64 19.35 -10.31
CA ALA A 94 -6.32 18.52 -11.31
C ALA A 94 -7.86 18.47 -11.13
N ARG A 95 -8.44 19.19 -10.18
CA ARG A 95 -9.87 19.14 -9.81
C ARG A 95 -10.35 17.73 -9.49
N VAL A 96 -9.57 16.97 -8.74
CA VAL A 96 -9.86 15.62 -8.26
C VAL A 96 -10.09 15.66 -6.76
N ALA A 97 -11.18 15.08 -6.26
CA ALA A 97 -11.41 14.88 -4.84
C ALA A 97 -10.41 13.86 -4.29
N LEU A 98 -9.89 14.10 -3.11
CA LEU A 98 -9.03 13.15 -2.40
C LEU A 98 -9.68 12.77 -1.07
N ILE A 99 -9.81 11.48 -0.83
CA ILE A 99 -10.39 10.90 0.38
C ILE A 99 -9.32 10.01 1.02
N SER A 100 -8.92 10.28 2.25
CA SER A 100 -7.96 9.45 3.00
C SER A 100 -8.68 8.65 4.06
N VAL A 101 -8.57 7.32 3.96
CA VAL A 101 -9.32 6.36 4.78
C VAL A 101 -8.47 5.85 5.93
N GLU A 102 -9.06 5.89 7.14
CA GLU A 102 -8.62 5.12 8.29
C GLU A 102 -9.37 3.79 8.31
N TYR A 103 -8.76 2.71 8.79
CA TYR A 103 -9.36 1.39 8.86
C TYR A 103 -8.82 0.60 10.05
N ARG A 104 -9.58 -0.39 10.53
CA ARG A 104 -9.14 -1.29 11.61
C ARG A 104 -7.86 -2.01 11.22
N LEU A 105 -6.96 -2.15 12.20
CA LEU A 105 -5.70 -2.86 12.05
C LEU A 105 -5.86 -4.33 12.53
N LEU A 106 -4.84 -5.17 12.30
CA LEU A 106 -4.89 -6.59 12.69
C LEU A 106 -5.17 -6.78 14.19
N LYS A 107 -4.69 -5.85 15.05
CA LYS A 107 -4.94 -5.87 16.51
C LYS A 107 -6.43 -5.68 16.86
N ASP A 108 -7.20 -5.08 15.96
CA ASP A 108 -8.63 -4.79 16.15
C ASP A 108 -9.52 -5.94 15.65
N ALA A 109 -8.91 -7.05 15.20
CA ALA A 109 -9.67 -8.17 14.63
C ALA A 109 -10.46 -8.97 15.67
N GLY A 110 -10.06 -8.94 16.95
CA GLY A 110 -10.68 -9.79 17.96
C GLY A 110 -10.67 -11.26 17.52
N ASP A 111 -11.84 -11.89 17.53
CA ASP A 111 -12.03 -13.29 17.12
C ASP A 111 -12.22 -13.49 15.61
N VAL A 112 -12.19 -12.42 14.82
CA VAL A 112 -12.36 -12.50 13.37
C VAL A 112 -11.17 -13.21 12.72
N LYS A 113 -11.46 -14.25 11.93
CA LYS A 113 -10.45 -15.03 11.19
C LYS A 113 -10.70 -14.93 9.69
N PRO A 114 -9.64 -14.80 8.89
CA PRO A 114 -8.29 -14.39 9.30
C PRO A 114 -8.27 -12.91 9.76
N PRO A 115 -7.29 -12.49 10.58
CA PRO A 115 -7.23 -11.13 11.11
C PRO A 115 -7.29 -10.03 10.04
N VAL A 116 -6.68 -10.23 8.87
CA VAL A 116 -6.69 -9.27 7.76
C VAL A 116 -8.09 -8.96 7.22
N ARG A 117 -9.07 -9.81 7.49
CA ARG A 117 -10.45 -9.63 7.02
C ARG A 117 -11.04 -8.30 7.48
N VAL A 118 -10.81 -7.89 8.73
CA VAL A 118 -11.36 -6.61 9.23
C VAL A 118 -10.82 -5.42 8.46
N CYS A 119 -9.53 -5.46 8.04
CA CYS A 119 -8.93 -4.41 7.24
C CYS A 119 -9.58 -4.33 5.84
N MET A 120 -9.80 -5.49 5.21
CA MET A 120 -10.41 -5.58 3.88
C MET A 120 -11.88 -5.17 3.89
N ASP A 121 -12.62 -5.61 4.90
CA ASP A 121 -14.04 -5.26 5.09
C ASP A 121 -14.19 -3.74 5.29
N ASP A 122 -13.31 -3.11 6.06
CA ASP A 122 -13.35 -1.66 6.29
C ASP A 122 -13.01 -0.86 5.03
N VAL A 123 -12.00 -1.27 4.27
CA VAL A 123 -11.66 -0.58 3.01
C VAL A 123 -12.81 -0.66 2.01
N THR A 124 -13.46 -1.81 1.87
CA THR A 124 -14.63 -1.95 0.99
C THR A 124 -15.85 -1.17 1.51
N ALA A 125 -16.06 -1.14 2.83
CA ALA A 125 -17.11 -0.32 3.46
C ALA A 125 -16.88 1.18 3.22
N ALA A 126 -15.63 1.65 3.34
CA ALA A 126 -15.27 3.02 3.05
C ALA A 126 -15.57 3.40 1.59
N ILE A 127 -15.24 2.52 0.63
CA ILE A 127 -15.55 2.75 -0.78
C ILE A 127 -17.07 2.85 -1.00
N ARG A 128 -17.86 1.94 -0.42
CA ARG A 128 -19.33 2.00 -0.49
C ARG A 128 -19.86 3.30 0.10
N PHE A 129 -19.33 3.74 1.23
CA PHE A 129 -19.71 4.99 1.88
C PHE A 129 -19.38 6.19 0.97
N VAL A 130 -18.18 6.29 0.40
CA VAL A 130 -17.82 7.36 -0.55
C VAL A 130 -18.79 7.39 -1.73
N ARG A 131 -19.14 6.23 -2.30
CA ARG A 131 -20.12 6.13 -3.38
C ARG A 131 -21.50 6.60 -2.98
N SER A 132 -21.95 6.32 -1.75
CA SER A 132 -23.24 6.81 -1.24
C SER A 132 -23.28 8.33 -1.07
N LYS A 133 -22.11 8.96 -0.87
CA LYS A 133 -21.94 10.40 -0.75
C LYS A 133 -21.75 11.15 -2.08
N ALA A 134 -21.75 10.44 -3.20
CA ALA A 134 -21.40 11.00 -4.50
C ALA A 134 -22.23 12.25 -4.87
N LYS A 135 -23.54 12.26 -4.62
CA LYS A 135 -24.39 13.42 -4.87
C LYS A 135 -24.05 14.60 -3.96
N GLU A 136 -23.84 14.35 -2.65
CA GLU A 136 -23.52 15.36 -1.66
C GLU A 136 -22.15 15.98 -1.92
N TRP A 137 -21.17 15.17 -2.29
CA TRP A 137 -19.79 15.59 -2.54
C TRP A 137 -19.50 15.93 -4.00
N ASN A 138 -20.51 15.89 -4.86
CA ASN A 138 -20.42 16.17 -6.28
C ASN A 138 -19.34 15.33 -7.00
N LEU A 139 -19.34 14.01 -6.75
CA LEU A 139 -18.40 13.06 -7.33
C LEU A 139 -18.95 12.41 -8.59
N ASP A 140 -18.06 12.19 -9.57
CA ASP A 140 -18.34 11.38 -10.75
C ASP A 140 -17.99 9.90 -10.48
N LEU A 141 -18.99 9.07 -10.28
CA LEU A 141 -18.83 7.65 -9.96
C LEU A 141 -18.19 6.82 -11.10
N SER A 142 -18.13 7.34 -12.31
CA SER A 142 -17.44 6.68 -13.43
C SER A 142 -15.93 6.93 -13.43
N ARG A 143 -15.45 7.84 -12.56
CA ARG A 143 -14.07 8.27 -12.47
C ARG A 143 -13.52 8.14 -11.04
N ILE A 144 -13.79 6.99 -10.40
CA ILE A 144 -13.23 6.65 -9.09
C ILE A 144 -11.90 5.91 -9.27
N GLY A 145 -10.86 6.41 -8.61
CA GLY A 145 -9.56 5.77 -8.51
C GLY A 145 -9.23 5.36 -7.10
N LEU A 146 -8.44 4.31 -6.94
CA LEU A 146 -7.90 3.88 -5.65
C LEU A 146 -6.39 4.04 -5.63
N THR A 147 -5.84 4.41 -4.47
CA THR A 147 -4.39 4.47 -4.29
C THR A 147 -3.97 4.05 -2.90
N GLY A 148 -2.83 3.38 -2.81
CA GLY A 148 -2.26 2.95 -1.54
C GLY A 148 -0.78 2.62 -1.64
N SER A 149 -0.16 2.39 -0.48
CA SER A 149 1.24 2.00 -0.40
C SER A 149 1.40 0.80 0.52
N SER A 150 2.30 -0.15 0.17
CA SER A 150 2.56 -1.34 0.98
C SER A 150 1.24 -2.09 1.29
N ALA A 151 0.90 -2.31 2.56
CA ALA A 151 -0.38 -2.91 2.97
C ALA A 151 -1.60 -2.20 2.36
N GLY A 152 -1.59 -0.86 2.27
CA GLY A 152 -2.66 -0.10 1.60
C GLY A 152 -2.71 -0.38 0.09
N ALA A 153 -1.55 -0.62 -0.56
CA ALA A 153 -1.51 -1.03 -1.96
C ALA A 153 -2.17 -2.42 -2.15
N HIS A 154 -1.91 -3.35 -1.24
CA HIS A 154 -2.60 -4.65 -1.23
C HIS A 154 -4.12 -4.47 -1.10
N ALA A 155 -4.56 -3.67 -0.12
CA ALA A 155 -5.99 -3.46 0.15
C ALA A 155 -6.73 -2.82 -1.04
N VAL A 156 -6.12 -1.83 -1.73
CA VAL A 156 -6.77 -1.21 -2.90
C VAL A 156 -6.77 -2.13 -4.12
N LEU A 157 -5.76 -2.97 -4.32
CA LEU A 157 -5.78 -4.01 -5.36
C LEU A 157 -6.89 -5.04 -5.09
N TYR A 158 -6.98 -5.53 -3.86
CA TYR A 158 -8.07 -6.41 -3.45
C TYR A 158 -9.44 -5.77 -3.73
N ALA A 159 -9.67 -4.55 -3.21
CA ALA A 159 -10.96 -3.88 -3.34
C ALA A 159 -11.34 -3.59 -4.80
N SER A 160 -10.35 -3.30 -5.66
CA SER A 160 -10.60 -3.02 -7.08
C SER A 160 -10.94 -4.25 -7.92
N LEU A 161 -10.60 -5.45 -7.43
CA LEU A 161 -10.82 -6.72 -8.13
C LEU A 161 -11.93 -7.57 -7.51
N THR A 162 -12.31 -7.29 -6.25
CA THR A 162 -13.38 -8.02 -5.58
C THR A 162 -14.71 -7.83 -6.30
N GLY A 163 -15.55 -8.87 -6.32
CA GLY A 163 -16.83 -8.84 -7.01
C GLY A 163 -16.70 -8.47 -8.49
N ASP A 164 -15.57 -8.80 -9.12
CA ASP A 164 -15.26 -8.48 -10.51
C ASP A 164 -15.35 -6.97 -10.79
N ASN A 165 -14.70 -6.17 -9.94
CA ASN A 165 -14.77 -4.72 -9.90
C ASN A 165 -16.18 -4.18 -9.63
N GLU A 166 -16.86 -4.74 -8.61
CA GLU A 166 -18.22 -4.33 -8.22
C GLU A 166 -18.37 -2.84 -7.92
N PHE A 167 -17.26 -2.18 -7.55
CA PHE A 167 -17.25 -0.75 -7.25
C PHE A 167 -17.05 0.15 -8.48
N GLY A 168 -16.87 -0.40 -9.68
CA GLY A 168 -16.65 0.39 -10.89
C GLY A 168 -15.40 1.27 -10.81
N ILE A 169 -14.32 0.73 -10.25
CA ILE A 169 -13.05 1.44 -10.12
C ILE A 169 -12.42 1.60 -11.51
N ARG A 170 -12.11 2.84 -11.90
CA ARG A 170 -11.53 3.16 -13.20
C ARG A 170 -10.04 2.88 -13.27
N ALA A 171 -9.30 3.24 -12.21
CA ALA A 171 -7.85 3.08 -12.17
C ALA A 171 -7.35 2.85 -10.75
N VAL A 172 -6.21 2.18 -10.61
CA VAL A 172 -5.53 1.91 -9.35
C VAL A 172 -4.07 2.32 -9.45
N TYR A 173 -3.60 3.12 -8.49
CA TYR A 173 -2.18 3.44 -8.34
C TYR A 173 -1.63 2.87 -7.05
N THR A 174 -0.55 2.12 -7.15
CA THR A 174 0.08 1.50 -5.98
C THR A 174 1.57 1.81 -5.88
N GLN A 175 2.02 2.02 -4.65
CA GLN A 175 3.45 2.11 -4.31
C GLN A 175 3.85 0.91 -3.47
N TYR A 176 4.93 0.23 -3.85
CA TYR A 176 5.46 -0.96 -3.14
C TYR A 176 4.40 -2.04 -2.90
N PRO A 177 3.63 -2.47 -3.92
CA PRO A 177 2.53 -3.39 -3.73
C PRO A 177 3.01 -4.80 -3.36
N GLN A 178 2.32 -5.43 -2.40
CA GLN A 178 2.33 -6.88 -2.24
C GLN A 178 1.15 -7.44 -3.03
N THR A 179 1.42 -8.02 -4.18
CA THR A 179 0.39 -8.45 -5.13
C THR A 179 -0.06 -9.88 -4.93
N SER A 180 0.65 -10.65 -4.12
CA SER A 180 0.25 -11.97 -3.66
C SER A 180 0.35 -12.08 -2.14
N ILE A 181 -0.54 -12.88 -1.55
CA ILE A 181 -0.50 -13.38 -0.18
C ILE A 181 -0.67 -14.89 -0.15
N ASP A 182 -0.27 -15.59 -1.19
CA ASP A 182 -0.05 -17.03 -1.18
C ASP A 182 1.42 -17.29 -0.83
N PRO A 183 1.74 -17.93 0.31
CA PRO A 183 3.12 -18.12 0.74
C PRO A 183 3.93 -18.98 -0.24
N LYS A 184 3.29 -19.93 -0.92
CA LYS A 184 3.94 -20.75 -1.96
C LYS A 184 4.34 -19.89 -3.15
N GLU A 185 3.41 -19.11 -3.68
CA GLU A 185 3.66 -18.19 -4.79
C GLU A 185 4.68 -17.10 -4.42
N MET A 186 4.58 -16.55 -3.21
CA MET A 186 5.53 -15.55 -2.70
C MET A 186 6.95 -16.13 -2.57
N ARG A 187 7.09 -17.36 -2.11
CA ARG A 187 8.39 -18.04 -2.00
C ARG A 187 8.98 -18.35 -3.38
N GLU A 188 8.14 -18.71 -4.34
CA GLU A 188 8.55 -18.92 -5.73
C GLU A 188 9.04 -17.62 -6.39
N TRP A 189 8.30 -16.51 -6.20
CA TRP A 189 8.67 -15.24 -6.79
C TRP A 189 9.84 -14.54 -6.09
N ILE A 190 9.94 -14.71 -4.78
CA ILE A 190 10.89 -14.03 -3.89
C ILE A 190 11.40 -15.06 -2.88
N PRO A 191 12.51 -15.77 -3.19
CA PRO A 191 12.98 -16.90 -2.36
C PRO A 191 13.23 -16.57 -0.88
N ASN A 192 13.55 -15.32 -0.57
CA ASN A 192 13.75 -14.83 0.80
C ASN A 192 12.54 -14.08 1.38
N SER A 193 11.33 -14.33 0.86
CA SER A 193 10.09 -13.70 1.37
C SER A 193 9.83 -14.03 2.84
N LYS A 194 9.38 -13.01 3.59
CA LYS A 194 9.10 -13.10 5.05
C LYS A 194 7.78 -12.46 5.45
N TYR A 195 7.09 -11.79 4.53
CA TYR A 195 5.87 -11.03 4.81
C TYR A 195 4.63 -11.91 4.70
N GLY A 196 3.60 -11.61 5.48
CA GLY A 196 2.22 -12.06 5.26
C GLY A 196 1.65 -13.02 6.30
N ALA A 197 2.47 -13.77 7.04
CA ALA A 197 2.02 -14.77 8.02
C ALA A 197 1.01 -14.20 9.05
N ASN A 198 1.29 -13.02 9.56
CA ASN A 198 0.43 -12.34 10.53
C ASN A 198 -0.95 -11.93 9.99
N LEU A 199 -1.11 -11.86 8.67
CA LEU A 199 -2.42 -11.62 8.03
C LEU A 199 -3.41 -12.75 8.31
N PHE A 200 -2.88 -13.95 8.50
CA PHE A 200 -3.63 -15.17 8.78
C PHE A 200 -3.50 -15.65 10.23
N GLY A 201 -2.76 -14.91 11.07
CA GLY A 201 -2.56 -15.24 12.48
C GLY A 201 -1.42 -16.22 12.77
N TYR A 202 -0.54 -16.46 11.79
CA TYR A 202 0.65 -17.30 11.99
C TYR A 202 1.83 -16.47 12.52
N PRO A 203 2.73 -17.08 13.33
CA PRO A 203 3.84 -16.37 13.95
C PRO A 203 4.95 -16.00 12.95
N ASP A 204 5.17 -16.85 11.93
CA ASP A 204 6.24 -16.69 10.95
C ASP A 204 5.85 -17.26 9.59
N PHE A 205 6.67 -16.93 8.57
CA PHE A 205 6.41 -17.29 7.19
C PHE A 205 6.45 -18.80 6.94
N GLN A 206 7.36 -19.54 7.61
CA GLN A 206 7.49 -20.98 7.39
C GLN A 206 6.28 -21.71 7.96
N THR A 207 5.87 -21.39 9.20
CA THR A 207 4.65 -21.95 9.79
C THR A 207 3.43 -21.69 8.91
N TRP A 208 3.31 -20.49 8.34
CA TRP A 208 2.20 -20.17 7.42
C TRP A 208 2.28 -20.97 6.12
N LEU A 209 3.48 -21.15 5.56
CA LEU A 209 3.68 -21.96 4.35
C LEU A 209 3.30 -23.42 4.57
N ASP A 210 3.68 -23.98 5.72
CA ASP A 210 3.40 -25.37 6.07
C ASP A 210 1.89 -25.62 6.31
N HIS A 211 1.16 -24.60 6.75
CA HIS A 211 -0.30 -24.63 6.99
C HIS A 211 -1.11 -23.93 5.89
N ARG A 212 -0.51 -23.71 4.70
CA ARG A 212 -1.13 -22.96 3.60
C ARG A 212 -2.52 -23.47 3.24
N ASP A 213 -2.70 -24.78 3.18
CA ASP A 213 -3.93 -25.39 2.71
C ASP A 213 -5.11 -25.16 3.66
N GLU A 214 -4.87 -24.97 4.96
CA GLU A 214 -5.88 -24.62 5.95
C GLU A 214 -6.50 -23.23 5.69
N VAL A 215 -5.74 -22.31 5.11
CA VAL A 215 -6.15 -20.94 4.84
C VAL A 215 -6.31 -20.64 3.35
N LEU A 216 -6.22 -21.64 2.49
CA LEU A 216 -6.31 -21.50 1.04
C LEU A 216 -7.58 -20.74 0.58
N PRO A 217 -8.78 -21.01 1.12
CA PRO A 217 -9.97 -20.24 0.73
C PRO A 217 -9.87 -18.74 1.00
N TRP A 218 -9.14 -18.37 2.07
CA TRP A 218 -8.88 -16.96 2.39
C TRP A 218 -7.78 -16.36 1.52
N ILE A 219 -6.73 -17.13 1.18
CA ILE A 219 -5.72 -16.73 0.22
C ILE A 219 -6.39 -16.43 -1.12
N GLU A 220 -7.22 -17.33 -1.62
CA GLU A 220 -7.96 -17.14 -2.87
C GLU A 220 -8.88 -15.91 -2.84
N LYS A 221 -9.50 -15.66 -1.69
CA LYS A 221 -10.39 -14.52 -1.51
C LYS A 221 -9.65 -13.19 -1.50
N PHE A 222 -8.47 -13.11 -0.86
CA PHE A 222 -7.81 -11.85 -0.58
C PHE A 222 -6.54 -11.59 -1.40
N SER A 223 -5.98 -12.58 -2.14
CA SER A 223 -4.79 -12.38 -2.95
C SER A 223 -5.10 -11.62 -4.24
N PRO A 224 -4.53 -10.40 -4.44
CA PRO A 224 -4.77 -9.63 -5.65
C PRO A 224 -4.40 -10.37 -6.93
N ALA A 225 -3.26 -11.09 -6.98
CA ALA A 225 -2.86 -11.88 -8.14
C ALA A 225 -3.87 -13.00 -8.44
N GLY A 226 -4.38 -13.67 -7.40
CA GLY A 226 -5.43 -14.68 -7.54
C GLY A 226 -6.74 -14.10 -8.10
N LEU A 227 -7.17 -12.95 -7.57
CA LEU A 227 -8.34 -12.22 -8.08
C LEU A 227 -8.15 -11.76 -9.52
N LEU A 228 -6.96 -11.21 -9.85
CA LEU A 228 -6.64 -10.75 -11.19
C LEU A 228 -6.71 -11.89 -12.22
N ARG A 229 -6.29 -13.10 -11.88
CA ARG A 229 -6.39 -14.28 -12.76
C ARG A 229 -7.84 -14.69 -13.04
N ARG A 230 -8.79 -14.32 -12.19
CA ARG A 230 -10.19 -14.72 -12.30
C ARG A 230 -11.14 -13.60 -12.74
N CYS A 231 -10.70 -12.33 -12.68
CA CYS A 231 -11.57 -11.20 -13.05
C CYS A 231 -11.90 -11.21 -14.56
N THR A 232 -12.99 -10.58 -14.93
CA THR A 232 -13.32 -10.31 -16.35
C THR A 232 -12.42 -9.17 -16.87
N PRO A 233 -11.57 -9.40 -17.90
CA PRO A 233 -10.58 -8.40 -18.31
C PRO A 233 -11.18 -7.03 -18.68
N SER A 234 -12.34 -6.98 -19.34
CA SER A 234 -13.02 -5.74 -19.72
C SER A 234 -13.59 -4.95 -18.53
N ARG A 235 -13.67 -5.58 -17.36
CA ARG A 235 -14.13 -4.94 -16.11
C ARG A 235 -12.98 -4.52 -15.20
N ALA A 236 -11.76 -5.05 -15.45
CA ALA A 236 -10.61 -4.71 -14.66
C ALA A 236 -10.25 -3.22 -14.78
N PRO A 237 -9.84 -2.55 -13.67
CA PRO A 237 -9.35 -1.19 -13.76
C PRO A 237 -7.99 -1.12 -14.47
N ALA A 238 -7.60 0.08 -14.92
CA ALA A 238 -6.23 0.31 -15.35
C ALA A 238 -5.29 0.38 -14.12
N PHE A 239 -4.15 -0.31 -14.19
CA PHE A 239 -3.18 -0.34 -13.10
C PHE A 239 -1.94 0.52 -13.41
N VAL A 240 -1.48 1.25 -12.40
CA VAL A 240 -0.22 2.00 -12.42
C VAL A 240 0.57 1.61 -11.16
N HIS A 241 1.74 1.01 -11.34
CA HIS A 241 2.59 0.56 -10.25
C HIS A 241 3.87 1.39 -10.15
N ASP A 242 4.21 1.81 -8.93
CA ASP A 242 5.46 2.48 -8.58
C ASP A 242 6.21 1.65 -7.52
N GLY A 243 7.52 1.78 -7.50
CA GLY A 243 8.37 1.07 -6.56
C GLY A 243 9.73 0.67 -7.16
N PRO A 244 10.56 -0.08 -6.42
CA PRO A 244 11.90 -0.44 -6.84
C PRO A 244 11.89 -1.39 -8.05
N ALA A 245 13.01 -1.45 -8.77
CA ALA A 245 13.23 -2.50 -9.75
C ALA A 245 13.21 -3.90 -9.09
N ALA A 246 12.84 -4.91 -9.85
CA ALA A 246 13.02 -6.29 -9.42
C ALA A 246 14.51 -6.62 -9.32
N PRO A 247 14.93 -7.52 -8.42
CA PRO A 247 16.29 -8.08 -8.43
C PRO A 247 16.61 -8.72 -9.78
N LYS A 248 17.88 -8.79 -10.12
CA LYS A 248 18.30 -9.56 -11.30
C LYS A 248 18.06 -11.07 -11.07
N PRO A 249 17.92 -11.85 -12.12
CA PRO A 249 17.78 -13.30 -11.99
C PRO A 249 18.90 -13.90 -11.13
N GLY A 250 18.53 -14.71 -10.13
CA GLY A 250 19.46 -15.33 -9.17
C GLY A 250 19.84 -14.45 -7.97
N GLU A 251 19.50 -13.16 -7.95
CA GLU A 251 19.74 -12.28 -6.79
C GLU A 251 18.57 -12.32 -5.80
N LEU A 252 18.90 -12.33 -4.51
CA LEU A 252 17.90 -12.17 -3.45
C LEU A 252 17.43 -10.71 -3.36
N ALA A 253 16.18 -10.51 -3.02
CA ALA A 253 15.63 -9.18 -2.78
C ALA A 253 16.26 -8.56 -1.52
N LYS A 254 16.79 -7.33 -1.62
CA LYS A 254 17.30 -6.57 -0.47
C LYS A 254 16.18 -6.26 0.54
N ASP A 255 15.02 -5.89 0.02
CA ASP A 255 13.77 -5.77 0.80
C ASP A 255 12.74 -6.73 0.19
N PRO A 256 12.63 -7.97 0.72
CA PRO A 256 11.70 -8.96 0.17
C PRO A 256 10.22 -8.56 0.37
N THR A 257 9.91 -7.71 1.34
CA THR A 257 8.56 -7.22 1.59
C THR A 257 8.08 -6.24 0.50
N HIS A 258 8.99 -5.43 -0.01
CA HIS A 258 8.70 -4.41 -1.03
C HIS A 258 9.44 -4.68 -2.35
N SER A 259 9.75 -5.95 -2.63
CA SER A 259 10.44 -6.34 -3.86
C SER A 259 9.68 -5.89 -5.11
N GLY A 260 10.41 -5.33 -6.06
CA GLY A 260 9.86 -5.01 -7.38
C GLY A 260 9.31 -6.21 -8.15
N THR A 261 9.67 -7.43 -7.74
CA THR A 261 9.14 -8.68 -8.31
C THR A 261 7.61 -8.75 -8.23
N PHE A 262 7.01 -8.29 -7.13
CA PHE A 262 5.56 -8.28 -6.98
C PHE A 262 4.85 -7.53 -8.12
N ARG A 263 5.32 -6.31 -8.45
CA ARG A 263 4.72 -5.51 -9.53
C ARG A 263 5.00 -6.09 -10.91
N VAL A 264 6.18 -6.70 -11.12
CA VAL A 264 6.53 -7.37 -12.38
C VAL A 264 5.61 -8.57 -12.61
N LYS A 265 5.48 -9.45 -11.61
CA LYS A 265 4.61 -10.63 -11.70
C LYS A 265 3.13 -10.26 -11.90
N PHE A 266 2.66 -9.21 -11.26
CA PHE A 266 1.31 -8.71 -11.48
C PHE A 266 1.13 -8.18 -12.91
N SER A 267 2.12 -7.45 -13.42
CA SER A 267 2.12 -6.93 -14.80
C SER A 267 2.15 -8.05 -15.85
N GLU A 268 2.88 -9.13 -15.60
CA GLU A 268 2.89 -10.33 -16.46
C GLU A 268 1.48 -10.96 -16.54
N ILE A 269 0.77 -11.07 -15.41
CA ILE A 269 -0.60 -11.58 -15.39
C ILE A 269 -1.54 -10.63 -16.16
N CYS A 270 -1.39 -9.31 -15.98
CA CYS A 270 -2.16 -8.31 -16.74
C CYS A 270 -1.94 -8.47 -18.25
N ALA A 271 -0.68 -8.54 -18.68
CA ALA A 271 -0.31 -8.68 -20.09
C ALA A 271 -0.90 -9.95 -20.72
N ALA A 272 -0.80 -11.09 -20.03
CA ALA A 272 -1.37 -12.35 -20.47
C ALA A 272 -2.91 -12.32 -20.63
N ARG A 273 -3.57 -11.35 -20.00
CA ARG A 273 -5.03 -11.20 -20.01
C ARG A 273 -5.52 -9.96 -20.78
N GLY A 274 -4.63 -9.20 -21.42
CA GLY A 274 -4.98 -7.97 -22.11
C GLY A 274 -5.49 -6.85 -21.20
N ILE A 275 -5.09 -6.86 -19.92
CA ILE A 275 -5.48 -5.86 -18.92
C ILE A 275 -4.43 -4.74 -18.90
N SER A 276 -4.88 -3.47 -18.88
CA SER A 276 -4.00 -2.31 -18.84
C SER A 276 -3.22 -2.24 -17.54
N CYS A 277 -1.89 -2.38 -17.64
CA CYS A 277 -0.98 -2.25 -16.51
C CYS A 277 0.32 -1.59 -16.96
N ARG A 278 0.79 -0.59 -16.22
CA ARG A 278 2.04 0.11 -16.52
C ARG A 278 2.82 0.46 -15.27
N PHE A 279 4.11 0.69 -15.42
CA PHE A 279 4.93 1.32 -14.38
C PHE A 279 4.90 2.82 -14.56
N GLY A 280 4.77 3.57 -13.46
CA GLY A 280 4.68 5.02 -13.52
C GLY A 280 4.39 5.66 -12.18
N HIS A 281 4.27 6.97 -12.20
CA HIS A 281 4.05 7.80 -11.01
C HIS A 281 2.61 8.28 -10.88
N HIS A 282 2.30 8.94 -9.77
CA HIS A 282 0.98 9.43 -9.41
C HIS A 282 0.32 10.31 -10.48
N ASP A 283 1.11 11.10 -11.21
CA ASP A 283 0.57 11.99 -12.26
C ASP A 283 -0.03 11.19 -13.44
N ALA A 284 0.60 10.04 -13.79
CA ALA A 284 0.04 9.13 -14.79
C ALA A 284 -1.30 8.51 -14.36
N PHE A 285 -1.48 8.29 -13.06
CA PHE A 285 -2.74 7.82 -12.50
C PHE A 285 -3.82 8.91 -12.53
N ILE A 286 -3.49 10.14 -12.12
CA ILE A 286 -4.42 11.29 -12.21
C ILE A 286 -4.91 11.45 -13.65
N ALA A 287 -4.01 11.37 -14.63
CA ALA A 287 -4.38 11.49 -16.05
C ALA A 287 -5.45 10.48 -16.47
N LEU A 288 -5.40 9.23 -15.98
CA LEU A 288 -6.42 8.22 -16.27
C LEU A 288 -7.81 8.59 -15.75
N LEU A 289 -7.90 9.37 -14.69
CA LEU A 289 -9.16 9.81 -14.09
C LEU A 289 -9.69 11.11 -14.71
N THR A 290 -8.82 11.95 -15.26
CA THR A 290 -9.18 13.26 -15.80
C THR A 290 -9.38 13.28 -17.32
N GLN A 291 -8.89 12.27 -18.05
CA GLN A 291 -9.12 12.11 -19.48
C GLN A 291 -10.59 11.77 -19.76
N ASP A 292 -11.17 12.52 -20.69
CA ASP A 292 -12.55 12.31 -21.15
C ASP A 292 -12.63 11.04 -22.01
N SER A 293 -13.43 10.07 -21.60
CA SER A 293 -13.60 8.79 -22.32
C SER A 293 -14.18 8.97 -23.74
N SER A 294 -14.73 10.15 -24.05
CA SER A 294 -15.35 10.46 -25.33
C SER A 294 -14.34 10.71 -26.47
N LYS A 295 -13.03 10.90 -26.15
CA LYS A 295 -12.00 11.25 -27.15
C LYS A 295 -11.15 10.08 -27.64
N THR A 296 -11.20 8.93 -27.01
CA THR A 296 -10.36 7.75 -27.38
C THR A 296 -10.96 6.86 -28.47
N GLY A 297 -12.14 7.19 -29.01
CA GLY A 297 -12.81 6.42 -30.06
C GLY A 297 -12.60 6.90 -31.50
N LYS A 298 -11.71 7.88 -31.76
CA LYS A 298 -11.56 8.48 -33.10
C LYS A 298 -10.18 8.37 -33.76
N GLU A 299 -9.21 7.69 -33.12
CA GLU A 299 -7.94 7.42 -33.79
C GLU A 299 -7.76 5.91 -34.03
N GLY A 300 -8.50 5.42 -35.05
CA GLY A 300 -8.46 4.03 -35.48
C GLY A 300 -9.45 3.77 -36.60
N LYS A 301 -9.33 4.49 -37.70
CA LYS A 301 -9.85 4.10 -39.00
C LYS A 301 -8.78 4.32 -40.06
#